data_671ef063690ec8cfecbcc9045bd9d1f1
#
_entry.id   671ef063690ec8cfecbcc9045bd9d1f1
#
_cell.length_a   1.000
_cell.length_b   1.000
_cell.length_c   1.000
_cell.angle_alpha   90.00
_cell.angle_beta   90.00
_cell.angle_gamma   90.00
#
_symmetry.space_group_name_H-M   'P 1'
#
loop_
_entity.id
_entity.type
_entity.pdbx_description
1 polymer ?
#
loop_
_entity_poly.entity_id
_entity_poly.type
_entity_poly.pdbx_seq_one_letter_code
_entity_poly.pdbx_strand_id
1 'polypeptide(L)'
;MQEDEFQKASRKVWEKMAQGWDDNRDYMWETSKPVGMWLVEKLQPKAGQTLLELAAGMGDTGFVAAKLLGSGGRLISTDFAPEMVRRAAQWAAELGIDNAEFRVLNAEDMDLESDSVDGVLCRWGYMLMGDPAAALRETRRVLRPGGRLAFSVFAGPEENPWAAVPAKALIDAGLMAAPAPGTPGILALGNRERLAALVAAAGFAECSIEEVPITWRYDSFDHYWQFLTEVAGNIAALIEALPAEKQATARDAIEQAMARFETAGKLALPGLTLNVAAS
;
A
#
# COMPACT_ATOMS: atom_id res chain seq x y z
N MET A 1 -11.16 17.82 -10.60
CA MET A 1 -10.94 17.10 -11.88
C MET A 1 -11.93 15.94 -12.00
N GLN A 2 -12.34 15.55 -13.19
CA GLN A 2 -13.23 14.40 -13.34
C GLN A 2 -12.39 13.12 -13.24
N GLU A 3 -12.78 12.20 -12.36
CA GLU A 3 -12.11 10.92 -12.15
C GLU A 3 -12.04 10.12 -13.45
N ASP A 4 -10.85 9.64 -13.83
CA ASP A 4 -10.64 8.85 -15.03
C ASP A 4 -11.15 7.40 -14.89
N GLU A 5 -11.16 6.64 -15.99
CA GLU A 5 -11.69 5.27 -15.99
C GLU A 5 -10.83 4.31 -15.14
N PHE A 6 -9.49 4.55 -15.08
CA PHE A 6 -8.59 3.75 -14.24
C PHE A 6 -8.88 4.01 -12.75
N GLN A 7 -8.99 5.28 -12.36
CA GLN A 7 -9.28 5.68 -10.98
C GLN A 7 -10.62 5.10 -10.51
N LYS A 8 -11.66 5.18 -11.34
CA LYS A 8 -12.98 4.58 -11.04
C LYS A 8 -12.91 3.06 -10.85
N ALA A 9 -12.20 2.37 -11.73
CA ALA A 9 -12.03 0.92 -11.64
C ALA A 9 -11.22 0.53 -10.39
N SER A 10 -10.11 1.22 -10.14
CA SER A 10 -9.27 1.02 -8.95
C SER A 10 -10.06 1.22 -7.66
N ARG A 11 -10.83 2.32 -7.54
CA ARG A 11 -11.65 2.58 -6.37
C ARG A 11 -12.62 1.45 -6.09
N LYS A 12 -13.33 0.96 -7.10
CA LYS A 12 -14.25 -0.17 -6.94
C LYS A 12 -13.57 -1.44 -6.44
N VAL A 13 -12.36 -1.71 -6.91
CA VAL A 13 -11.57 -2.85 -6.44
C VAL A 13 -11.25 -2.69 -4.96
N TRP A 14 -10.75 -1.51 -4.54
CA TRP A 14 -10.37 -1.27 -3.14
C TRP A 14 -11.58 -1.20 -2.21
N GLU A 15 -12.71 -0.63 -2.63
CA GLU A 15 -13.96 -0.70 -1.89
C GLU A 15 -14.38 -2.15 -1.62
N LYS A 16 -14.26 -3.01 -2.63
CA LYS A 16 -14.60 -4.43 -2.50
C LYS A 16 -13.64 -5.19 -1.57
N MET A 17 -12.34 -4.86 -1.64
CA MET A 17 -11.31 -5.50 -0.81
C MET A 17 -11.33 -5.04 0.64
N ALA A 18 -12.03 -3.96 0.99
CA ALA A 18 -12.01 -3.37 2.32
C ALA A 18 -12.41 -4.35 3.43
N GLN A 19 -13.35 -5.27 3.18
CA GLN A 19 -13.71 -6.32 4.15
C GLN A 19 -12.53 -7.27 4.39
N GLY A 20 -11.91 -7.79 3.33
CA GLY A 20 -10.77 -8.70 3.46
C GLY A 20 -9.57 -8.05 4.17
N TRP A 21 -9.32 -6.76 3.92
CA TRP A 21 -8.29 -5.99 4.63
C TRP A 21 -8.60 -5.83 6.12
N ASP A 22 -9.87 -5.64 6.47
CA ASP A 22 -10.34 -5.55 7.84
C ASP A 22 -10.20 -6.89 8.57
N ASP A 23 -10.69 -7.97 7.98
CA ASP A 23 -10.60 -9.32 8.52
C ASP A 23 -9.14 -9.79 8.71
N ASN A 24 -8.24 -9.36 7.83
CA ASN A 24 -6.81 -9.69 7.88
C ASN A 24 -5.95 -8.60 8.53
N ARG A 25 -6.52 -7.58 9.17
CA ARG A 25 -5.81 -6.40 9.67
C ARG A 25 -4.64 -6.74 10.57
N ASP A 26 -4.85 -7.59 11.57
CA ASP A 26 -3.81 -7.94 12.54
C ASP A 26 -2.63 -8.66 11.86
N TYR A 27 -2.92 -9.59 10.96
CA TYR A 27 -1.90 -10.27 10.17
C TYR A 27 -1.13 -9.31 9.27
N MET A 28 -1.84 -8.42 8.59
CA MET A 28 -1.25 -7.37 7.75
C MET A 28 -0.35 -6.43 8.56
N TRP A 29 -0.81 -6.02 9.75
CA TRP A 29 -0.01 -5.16 10.60
C TRP A 29 1.23 -5.87 11.13
N GLU A 30 1.13 -7.08 11.66
CA GLU A 30 2.31 -7.82 12.14
C GLU A 30 3.35 -8.03 11.04
N THR A 31 2.92 -8.32 9.82
CA THR A 31 3.83 -8.48 8.67
C THR A 31 4.45 -7.15 8.23
N SER A 32 3.66 -6.07 8.19
CA SER A 32 4.10 -4.75 7.69
C SER A 32 4.69 -3.83 8.76
N LYS A 33 4.61 -4.21 10.03
CA LYS A 33 5.06 -3.41 11.17
C LYS A 33 6.51 -2.91 11.04
N PRO A 34 7.51 -3.70 10.61
CA PRO A 34 8.86 -3.17 10.38
C PRO A 34 8.88 -2.00 9.40
N VAL A 35 8.06 -2.07 8.35
CA VAL A 35 7.93 -0.99 7.34
C VAL A 35 7.26 0.23 7.96
N GLY A 36 6.11 0.06 8.62
CA GLY A 36 5.38 1.16 9.25
C GLY A 36 6.21 1.88 10.32
N MET A 37 6.92 1.14 11.16
CA MET A 37 7.79 1.71 12.19
C MET A 37 8.95 2.49 11.59
N TRP A 38 9.58 1.99 10.50
CA TRP A 38 10.60 2.71 9.77
C TRP A 38 10.09 4.05 9.21
N LEU A 39 8.88 4.04 8.61
CA LEU A 39 8.28 5.26 8.07
C LEU A 39 8.06 6.31 9.16
N VAL A 40 7.52 5.92 10.30
CA VAL A 40 7.28 6.82 11.42
C VAL A 40 8.61 7.35 12.01
N GLU A 41 9.63 6.48 12.13
CA GLU A 41 10.96 6.89 12.61
C GLU A 41 11.59 7.94 11.69
N LYS A 42 11.56 7.74 10.37
CA LYS A 42 12.15 8.70 9.40
C LYS A 42 11.36 9.99 9.28
N LEU A 43 10.05 9.93 9.44
CA LEU A 43 9.20 11.12 9.49
C LEU A 43 9.48 12.00 10.71
N GLN A 44 9.87 11.38 11.85
CA GLN A 44 10.15 12.07 13.13
C GLN A 44 9.00 12.97 13.60
N PRO A 45 7.78 12.43 13.81
CA PRO A 45 6.65 13.21 14.27
C PRO A 45 6.95 13.96 15.57
N LYS A 46 6.48 15.20 15.68
CA LYS A 46 6.61 16.01 16.91
C LYS A 46 5.24 16.41 17.41
N ALA A 47 5.13 16.59 18.73
CA ALA A 47 3.91 17.07 19.35
C ALA A 47 3.44 18.40 18.71
N GLY A 48 2.15 18.50 18.44
CA GLY A 48 1.54 19.68 17.85
C GLY A 48 1.58 19.76 16.31
N GLN A 49 2.26 18.83 15.62
CA GLN A 49 2.31 18.81 14.16
C GLN A 49 1.01 18.31 13.53
N THR A 50 0.82 18.67 12.26
CA THR A 50 -0.22 18.11 11.37
C THR A 50 0.45 17.14 10.39
N LEU A 51 0.06 15.88 10.43
CA LEU A 51 0.51 14.87 9.47
C LEU A 51 -0.60 14.45 8.53
N LEU A 52 -0.23 14.10 7.31
CA LEU A 52 -1.10 13.50 6.31
C LEU A 52 -0.67 12.04 6.08
N GLU A 53 -1.61 11.11 6.14
CA GLU A 53 -1.43 9.75 5.69
C GLU A 53 -2.20 9.51 4.40
N LEU A 54 -1.52 9.09 3.35
CA LEU A 54 -2.10 8.74 2.05
C LEU A 54 -2.25 7.23 1.92
N ALA A 55 -3.34 6.78 1.29
CA ALA A 55 -3.67 5.38 1.11
C ALA A 55 -3.55 4.59 2.44
N ALA A 56 -4.23 5.10 3.46
CA ALA A 56 -4.12 4.63 4.84
C ALA A 56 -4.61 3.19 5.04
N GLY A 57 -5.55 2.72 4.20
CA GLY A 57 -6.22 1.44 4.40
C GLY A 57 -6.90 1.41 5.77
N MET A 58 -6.46 0.52 6.66
CA MET A 58 -6.98 0.42 8.04
C MET A 58 -6.36 1.45 9.02
N GLY A 59 -5.37 2.25 8.59
CA GLY A 59 -4.82 3.36 9.37
C GLY A 59 -3.67 3.02 10.31
N ASP A 60 -3.20 1.79 10.37
CA ASP A 60 -2.26 1.31 11.40
C ASP A 60 -0.98 2.14 11.50
N THR A 61 -0.39 2.53 10.37
CA THR A 61 0.85 3.32 10.34
C THR A 61 0.60 4.74 10.86
N GLY A 62 -0.47 5.38 10.38
CA GLY A 62 -0.89 6.71 10.85
C GLY A 62 -1.23 6.74 12.33
N PHE A 63 -1.86 5.69 12.86
CA PHE A 63 -2.19 5.60 14.29
C PHE A 63 -0.95 5.54 15.19
N VAL A 64 0.12 4.89 14.73
CA VAL A 64 1.42 4.95 15.44
C VAL A 64 1.93 6.39 15.46
N ALA A 65 1.89 7.09 14.33
CA ALA A 65 2.31 8.49 14.25
C ALA A 65 1.40 9.42 15.08
N ALA A 66 0.07 9.24 15.03
CA ALA A 66 -0.90 10.05 15.76
C ALA A 66 -0.65 10.07 17.28
N LYS A 67 -0.26 8.92 17.86
CA LYS A 67 0.10 8.82 19.29
C LYS A 67 1.29 9.71 19.65
N LEU A 68 2.21 9.95 18.74
CA LEU A 68 3.39 10.81 18.96
C LEU A 68 3.08 12.30 18.80
N LEU A 69 1.99 12.67 18.13
CA LEU A 69 1.57 14.05 17.93
C LEU A 69 0.96 14.69 19.19
N GLY A 70 0.51 13.88 20.14
CA GLY A 70 -0.19 14.33 21.33
C GLY A 70 -1.52 15.04 21.03
N SER A 71 -2.16 15.58 22.06
CA SER A 71 -3.48 16.21 21.94
C SER A 71 -3.49 17.54 21.18
N GLY A 72 -2.33 18.16 21.00
CA GLY A 72 -2.20 19.41 20.22
C GLY A 72 -1.89 19.20 18.74
N GLY A 73 -1.60 17.98 18.33
CA GLY A 73 -1.31 17.63 16.94
C GLY A 73 -2.48 16.89 16.28
N ARG A 74 -2.40 16.72 14.96
CA ARG A 74 -3.47 16.11 14.17
C ARG A 74 -2.92 15.19 13.08
N LEU A 75 -3.53 14.01 12.94
CA LEU A 75 -3.40 13.15 11.79
C LEU A 75 -4.57 13.39 10.83
N ILE A 76 -4.30 13.64 9.56
CA ILE A 76 -5.29 13.56 8.47
C ILE A 76 -5.06 12.22 7.79
N SER A 77 -5.88 11.23 8.13
CA SER A 77 -5.81 9.86 7.56
C SER A 77 -6.71 9.78 6.34
N THR A 78 -6.15 9.43 5.19
CA THR A 78 -6.87 9.50 3.92
C THR A 78 -6.73 8.24 3.11
N ASP A 79 -7.79 7.89 2.41
CA ASP A 79 -7.77 6.83 1.41
C ASP A 79 -8.65 7.24 0.21
N PHE A 80 -8.39 6.63 -0.94
CA PHE A 80 -9.18 6.86 -2.14
C PHE A 80 -10.52 6.12 -2.11
N ALA A 81 -10.60 5.01 -1.37
CA ALA A 81 -11.81 4.20 -1.20
C ALA A 81 -12.59 4.62 0.06
N PRO A 82 -13.85 5.11 -0.05
CA PRO A 82 -14.66 5.51 1.08
C PRO A 82 -14.81 4.43 2.16
N GLU A 83 -14.88 3.17 1.77
CA GLU A 83 -15.04 2.06 2.71
C GLU A 83 -13.77 1.85 3.57
N MET A 84 -12.57 2.06 3.00
CA MET A 84 -11.32 2.07 3.78
C MET A 84 -11.33 3.19 4.83
N VAL A 85 -11.70 4.39 4.43
CA VAL A 85 -11.81 5.55 5.33
C VAL A 85 -12.78 5.27 6.49
N ARG A 86 -13.94 4.68 6.19
CA ARG A 86 -14.93 4.34 7.20
C ARG A 86 -14.38 3.33 8.23
N ARG A 87 -13.68 2.30 7.76
CA ARG A 87 -13.08 1.26 8.62
C ARG A 87 -11.92 1.81 9.45
N ALA A 88 -11.05 2.63 8.85
CA ALA A 88 -10.00 3.31 9.60
C ALA A 88 -10.58 4.17 10.74
N ALA A 89 -11.67 4.89 10.49
CA ALA A 89 -12.35 5.67 11.52
C ALA A 89 -12.92 4.81 12.65
N GLN A 90 -13.47 3.62 12.34
CA GLN A 90 -13.94 2.68 13.35
C GLN A 90 -12.78 2.16 14.21
N TRP A 91 -11.69 1.72 13.57
CA TRP A 91 -10.50 1.25 14.29
C TRP A 91 -9.86 2.34 15.16
N ALA A 92 -9.84 3.59 14.69
CA ALA A 92 -9.36 4.71 15.49
C ALA A 92 -10.19 4.88 16.77
N ALA A 93 -11.51 4.81 16.66
CA ALA A 93 -12.39 4.89 17.82
C ALA A 93 -12.15 3.75 18.83
N GLU A 94 -12.00 2.51 18.34
CA GLU A 94 -11.71 1.33 19.16
C GLU A 94 -10.35 1.42 19.86
N LEU A 95 -9.36 2.02 19.19
CA LEU A 95 -8.00 2.18 19.70
C LEU A 95 -7.78 3.47 20.50
N GLY A 96 -8.82 4.32 20.66
CA GLY A 96 -8.75 5.60 21.38
C GLY A 96 -7.85 6.62 20.68
N ILE A 97 -7.86 6.69 19.35
CA ILE A 97 -7.13 7.68 18.55
C ILE A 97 -8.05 8.90 18.31
N ASP A 98 -8.00 9.87 19.20
CA ASP A 98 -8.93 11.02 19.22
C ASP A 98 -8.44 12.22 18.38
N ASN A 99 -7.17 12.19 17.93
CA ASN A 99 -6.53 13.27 17.18
C ASN A 99 -6.36 12.94 15.68
N ALA A 100 -7.22 12.07 15.14
CA ALA A 100 -7.25 11.72 13.73
C ALA A 100 -8.53 12.22 13.06
N GLU A 101 -8.37 12.79 11.87
CA GLU A 101 -9.44 13.19 10.95
C GLU A 101 -9.40 12.24 9.75
N PHE A 102 -10.57 11.79 9.28
CA PHE A 102 -10.67 10.80 8.20
C PHE A 102 -11.33 11.41 6.97
N ARG A 103 -10.65 11.34 5.81
CA ARG A 103 -11.16 11.93 4.56
C ARG A 103 -10.99 10.98 3.38
N VAL A 104 -11.97 10.93 2.49
CA VAL A 104 -11.78 10.39 1.14
C VAL A 104 -10.98 11.40 0.34
N LEU A 105 -9.83 10.99 -0.21
CA LEU A 105 -8.93 11.90 -0.90
C LEU A 105 -8.20 11.19 -2.03
N ASN A 106 -8.15 11.85 -3.20
CA ASN A 106 -7.29 11.44 -4.30
C ASN A 106 -5.91 12.08 -4.13
N ALA A 107 -4.87 11.24 -3.94
CA ALA A 107 -3.50 11.71 -3.78
C ALA A 107 -2.91 12.38 -5.04
N GLU A 108 -3.50 12.17 -6.21
CA GLU A 108 -3.07 12.77 -7.47
C GLU A 108 -3.64 14.19 -7.70
N ASP A 109 -4.66 14.59 -6.90
CA ASP A 109 -5.32 15.91 -6.95
C ASP A 109 -5.93 16.21 -5.57
N MET A 110 -5.09 16.67 -4.63
CA MET A 110 -5.48 16.83 -3.24
C MET A 110 -6.24 18.15 -3.00
N ASP A 111 -7.46 18.06 -2.46
CA ASP A 111 -8.18 19.21 -1.92
C ASP A 111 -7.62 19.60 -0.54
N LEU A 112 -6.35 20.02 -0.55
CA LEU A 112 -5.61 20.53 0.59
C LEU A 112 -4.82 21.77 0.16
N GLU A 113 -4.68 22.73 1.07
CA GLU A 113 -3.88 23.93 0.82
C GLU A 113 -2.39 23.59 0.69
N SER A 114 -1.65 24.38 -0.09
CA SER A 114 -0.18 24.32 -0.12
C SER A 114 0.39 24.62 1.26
N ASP A 115 1.53 24.03 1.59
CA ASP A 115 2.24 24.27 2.84
C ASP A 115 1.36 24.08 4.10
N SER A 116 0.44 23.09 4.08
CA SER A 116 -0.55 22.87 5.13
C SER A 116 -0.18 21.77 6.14
N VAL A 117 0.75 20.83 5.78
CA VAL A 117 1.13 19.70 6.61
C VAL A 117 2.63 19.68 6.89
N ASP A 118 3.02 19.16 8.06
CA ASP A 118 4.41 19.07 8.50
C ASP A 118 5.10 17.78 8.02
N GLY A 119 4.30 16.77 7.68
CA GLY A 119 4.82 15.50 7.18
C GLY A 119 3.77 14.65 6.48
N VAL A 120 4.23 13.78 5.58
CA VAL A 120 3.36 12.86 4.83
C VAL A 120 3.86 11.43 4.98
N LEU A 121 2.95 10.51 5.26
CA LEU A 121 3.14 9.06 5.30
C LEU A 121 2.40 8.40 4.15
N CYS A 122 2.99 7.36 3.54
CA CYS A 122 2.29 6.52 2.58
C CYS A 122 2.89 5.11 2.56
N ARG A 123 2.22 4.12 3.16
CA ARG A 123 2.66 2.73 3.12
C ARG A 123 2.00 2.00 1.95
N TRP A 124 2.80 1.66 0.92
CA TRP A 124 2.40 0.87 -0.24
C TRP A 124 1.29 1.48 -1.11
N GLY A 125 1.16 2.82 -1.12
CA GLY A 125 0.12 3.51 -1.89
C GLY A 125 0.59 3.97 -3.28
N TYR A 126 1.71 4.70 -3.37
CA TYR A 126 2.14 5.36 -4.62
C TYR A 126 2.25 4.43 -5.84
N MET A 127 2.63 3.18 -5.64
CA MET A 127 2.76 2.19 -6.72
C MET A 127 1.42 1.79 -7.36
N LEU A 128 0.30 2.08 -6.68
CA LEU A 128 -1.07 1.74 -7.10
C LEU A 128 -1.78 2.91 -7.79
N MET A 129 -1.19 4.10 -7.76
CA MET A 129 -1.76 5.32 -8.33
C MET A 129 -1.60 5.34 -9.85
N GLY A 130 -2.55 5.95 -10.54
CA GLY A 130 -2.54 6.09 -12.01
C GLY A 130 -1.38 6.97 -12.49
N ASP A 131 -1.15 8.09 -11.80
CA ASP A 131 -0.02 9.00 -11.99
C ASP A 131 0.73 9.23 -10.66
N PRO A 132 1.67 8.34 -10.28
CA PRO A 132 2.46 8.52 -9.07
C PRO A 132 3.34 9.78 -9.09
N ALA A 133 3.66 10.32 -10.27
CA ALA A 133 4.39 11.58 -10.39
C ALA A 133 3.50 12.78 -10.00
N ALA A 134 2.23 12.78 -10.39
CA ALA A 134 1.26 13.78 -9.94
C ALA A 134 1.09 13.72 -8.41
N ALA A 135 0.90 12.51 -7.87
CA ALA A 135 0.74 12.32 -6.43
C ALA A 135 1.96 12.80 -5.63
N LEU A 136 3.18 12.55 -6.12
CA LEU A 136 4.39 13.06 -5.47
C LEU A 136 4.53 14.58 -5.57
N ARG A 137 4.13 15.20 -6.71
CA ARG A 137 4.09 16.67 -6.83
C ARG A 137 3.07 17.29 -5.89
N GLU A 138 1.88 16.71 -5.78
CA GLU A 138 0.85 17.13 -4.83
C GLU A 138 1.34 16.97 -3.37
N THR A 139 2.00 15.86 -3.06
CA THR A 139 2.63 15.64 -1.75
C THR A 139 3.65 16.75 -1.44
N ARG A 140 4.51 17.10 -2.40
CA ARG A 140 5.46 18.19 -2.22
C ARG A 140 4.77 19.54 -2.05
N ARG A 141 3.68 19.80 -2.77
CA ARG A 141 2.87 21.03 -2.67
C ARG A 141 2.26 21.22 -1.30
N VAL A 142 1.69 20.18 -0.71
CA VAL A 142 1.02 20.28 0.60
C VAL A 142 2.00 20.30 1.78
N LEU A 143 3.24 19.83 1.58
CA LEU A 143 4.29 19.86 2.60
C LEU A 143 4.81 21.28 2.82
N ARG A 144 4.82 21.71 4.08
CA ARG A 144 5.50 22.95 4.51
C ARG A 144 6.98 22.94 4.15
N PRO A 145 7.62 24.12 4.03
CA PRO A 145 9.08 24.19 3.96
C PRO A 145 9.72 23.45 5.16
N GLY A 146 10.64 22.51 4.88
CA GLY A 146 11.24 21.64 5.89
C GLY A 146 10.38 20.47 6.34
N GLY A 147 9.20 20.30 5.76
CA GLY A 147 8.35 19.11 5.94
C GLY A 147 8.98 17.85 5.35
N ARG A 148 8.56 16.68 5.82
CA ARG A 148 9.15 15.39 5.43
C ARG A 148 8.12 14.46 4.80
N LEU A 149 8.58 13.70 3.82
CA LEU A 149 7.87 12.57 3.24
C LEU A 149 8.53 11.26 3.66
N ALA A 150 7.75 10.30 4.15
CA ALA A 150 8.18 8.92 4.33
C ALA A 150 7.17 7.98 3.67
N PHE A 151 7.63 7.15 2.72
CA PHE A 151 6.75 6.20 2.05
C PHE A 151 7.47 4.89 1.72
N SER A 152 6.69 3.87 1.38
CA SER A 152 7.22 2.58 0.96
C SER A 152 6.53 2.07 -0.29
N VAL A 153 7.29 1.31 -1.09
CA VAL A 153 6.82 0.52 -2.22
C VAL A 153 7.47 -0.86 -2.18
N PHE A 154 6.92 -1.86 -2.85
CA PHE A 154 7.62 -3.13 -2.99
C PHE A 154 8.76 -3.02 -3.99
N ALA A 155 9.86 -3.75 -3.73
CA ALA A 155 10.95 -3.97 -4.67
C ALA A 155 10.50 -4.82 -5.87
N GLY A 156 11.44 -5.28 -6.69
CA GLY A 156 11.14 -6.02 -7.90
C GLY A 156 10.51 -7.40 -7.67
N PRO A 157 10.14 -8.08 -8.76
CA PRO A 157 9.45 -9.38 -8.69
C PRO A 157 10.33 -10.51 -8.11
N GLU A 158 11.65 -10.41 -8.21
CA GLU A 158 12.57 -11.44 -7.70
C GLU A 158 12.59 -11.43 -6.16
N GLU A 159 12.48 -10.25 -5.55
CA GLU A 159 12.46 -10.06 -4.11
C GLU A 159 11.07 -10.24 -3.49
N ASN A 160 10.01 -10.24 -4.33
CA ASN A 160 8.62 -10.32 -3.89
C ASN A 160 7.85 -11.49 -4.53
N PRO A 161 8.33 -12.75 -4.37
CA PRO A 161 7.67 -13.92 -4.96
C PRO A 161 6.23 -14.11 -4.48
N TRP A 162 5.86 -13.62 -3.30
CA TRP A 162 4.50 -13.68 -2.77
C TRP A 162 3.45 -13.04 -3.70
N ALA A 163 3.84 -12.01 -4.47
CA ALA A 163 2.99 -11.32 -5.44
C ALA A 163 3.33 -11.71 -6.89
N ALA A 164 4.61 -11.91 -7.20
CA ALA A 164 5.06 -12.16 -8.57
C ALA A 164 4.72 -13.57 -9.05
N VAL A 165 4.83 -14.57 -8.19
CA VAL A 165 4.60 -15.98 -8.56
C VAL A 165 3.14 -16.25 -8.93
N PRO A 166 2.11 -15.81 -8.17
CA PRO A 166 0.73 -15.99 -8.59
C PRO A 166 0.41 -15.28 -9.91
N ALA A 167 0.89 -14.04 -10.07
CA ALA A 167 0.70 -13.31 -11.33
C ALA A 167 1.30 -14.07 -12.53
N LYS A 168 2.53 -14.55 -12.37
CA LYS A 168 3.18 -15.35 -13.42
C LYS A 168 2.44 -16.66 -13.69
N ALA A 169 1.99 -17.37 -12.67
CA ALA A 169 1.24 -18.62 -12.83
C ALA A 169 -0.06 -18.39 -13.62
N LEU A 170 -0.78 -17.31 -13.35
CA LEU A 170 -1.99 -16.94 -14.10
C LEU A 170 -1.70 -16.57 -15.55
N ILE A 171 -0.59 -15.88 -15.82
CA ILE A 171 -0.14 -15.54 -17.18
C ILE A 171 0.22 -16.83 -17.96
N ASP A 172 1.02 -17.70 -17.36
CA ASP A 172 1.45 -18.96 -17.97
C ASP A 172 0.26 -19.91 -18.26
N ALA A 173 -0.77 -19.86 -17.41
CA ALA A 173 -2.03 -20.59 -17.62
C ALA A 173 -2.99 -19.92 -18.63
N GLY A 174 -2.63 -18.78 -19.20
CA GLY A 174 -3.49 -18.04 -20.13
C GLY A 174 -4.74 -17.42 -19.51
N LEU A 175 -4.75 -17.23 -18.19
CA LEU A 175 -5.86 -16.67 -17.41
C LEU A 175 -5.71 -15.16 -17.16
N MET A 176 -4.50 -14.63 -17.34
CA MET A 176 -4.18 -13.20 -17.20
C MET A 176 -3.26 -12.76 -18.33
N ALA A 177 -3.50 -11.58 -18.88
CA ALA A 177 -2.55 -10.94 -19.79
C ALA A 177 -1.37 -10.34 -19.00
N ALA A 178 -0.17 -10.38 -19.57
CA ALA A 178 0.96 -9.66 -18.98
C ALA A 178 0.67 -8.16 -18.97
N PRO A 179 0.91 -7.45 -17.84
CA PRO A 179 0.67 -6.01 -17.77
C PRO A 179 1.61 -5.26 -18.73
N ALA A 180 1.10 -4.20 -19.35
CA ALA A 180 1.92 -3.32 -20.17
C ALA A 180 2.99 -2.61 -19.29
N PRO A 181 4.17 -2.28 -19.85
CA PRO A 181 5.16 -1.50 -19.12
C PRO A 181 4.56 -0.18 -18.59
N GLY A 182 4.79 0.09 -17.31
CA GLY A 182 4.28 1.32 -16.66
C GLY A 182 2.87 1.22 -16.10
N THR A 183 2.18 0.10 -16.26
CA THR A 183 0.88 -0.14 -15.60
C THR A 183 1.02 -0.05 -14.08
N PRO A 184 0.14 0.71 -13.39
CA PRO A 184 0.12 0.73 -11.93
C PRO A 184 -0.11 -0.66 -11.33
N GLY A 185 0.53 -0.94 -10.21
CA GLY A 185 0.41 -2.24 -9.55
C GLY A 185 1.46 -2.43 -8.46
N ILE A 186 1.32 -3.50 -7.71
CA ILE A 186 2.15 -3.80 -6.52
C ILE A 186 3.66 -3.67 -6.78
N LEU A 187 4.17 -4.04 -7.95
CA LEU A 187 5.59 -4.02 -8.29
C LEU A 187 5.99 -2.87 -9.24
N ALA A 188 5.08 -1.93 -9.53
CA ALA A 188 5.28 -0.91 -10.58
C ALA A 188 6.43 0.07 -10.30
N LEU A 189 6.75 0.33 -9.03
CA LEU A 189 7.82 1.24 -8.58
C LEU A 189 9.03 0.49 -7.99
N GLY A 190 9.17 -0.80 -8.25
CA GLY A 190 10.23 -1.64 -7.67
C GLY A 190 11.65 -1.37 -8.20
N ASN A 191 11.82 -0.54 -9.22
CA ASN A 191 13.15 -0.14 -9.69
C ASN A 191 13.65 1.08 -8.90
N ARG A 192 14.73 0.89 -8.14
CA ARG A 192 15.31 1.89 -7.22
C ARG A 192 15.74 3.20 -7.92
N GLU A 193 16.36 3.10 -9.09
CA GLU A 193 16.85 4.27 -9.82
C GLU A 193 15.68 5.09 -10.36
N ARG A 194 14.67 4.42 -10.94
CA ARG A 194 13.44 5.06 -11.41
C ARG A 194 12.68 5.70 -10.26
N LEU A 195 12.61 5.05 -9.10
CA LEU A 195 11.96 5.57 -7.89
C LEU A 195 12.65 6.85 -7.41
N ALA A 196 14.00 6.84 -7.30
CA ALA A 196 14.77 8.02 -6.92
C ALA A 196 14.58 9.18 -7.91
N ALA A 197 14.60 8.90 -9.23
CA ALA A 197 14.36 9.90 -10.26
C ALA A 197 12.95 10.51 -10.16
N LEU A 198 11.94 9.69 -9.84
CA LEU A 198 10.57 10.14 -9.68
C LEU A 198 10.41 11.10 -8.49
N VAL A 199 11.04 10.78 -7.35
CA VAL A 199 11.05 11.63 -6.14
C VAL A 199 11.76 12.96 -6.42
N ALA A 200 12.93 12.92 -7.06
CA ALA A 200 13.67 14.13 -7.43
C ALA A 200 12.89 15.02 -8.40
N ALA A 201 12.22 14.42 -9.40
CA ALA A 201 11.39 15.15 -10.36
C ALA A 201 10.16 15.83 -9.72
N ALA A 202 9.70 15.35 -8.56
CA ALA A 202 8.64 15.97 -7.79
C ALA A 202 9.10 17.18 -6.95
N GLY A 203 10.41 17.49 -6.94
CA GLY A 203 10.96 18.66 -6.25
C GLY A 203 11.48 18.40 -4.84
N PHE A 204 11.72 17.16 -4.45
CA PHE A 204 12.41 16.81 -3.21
C PHE A 204 13.93 16.92 -3.41
N ALA A 205 14.59 17.69 -2.54
CA ALA A 205 16.03 17.96 -2.64
C ALA A 205 16.88 16.82 -2.07
N GLU A 206 16.38 16.16 -1.04
CA GLU A 206 17.03 15.03 -0.39
C GLU A 206 16.14 13.79 -0.51
N CYS A 207 16.76 12.65 -0.85
CA CYS A 207 16.06 11.38 -0.94
C CYS A 207 16.99 10.25 -0.48
N SER A 208 16.56 9.49 0.50
CA SER A 208 17.20 8.23 0.88
C SER A 208 16.25 7.07 0.62
N ILE A 209 16.79 5.95 0.13
CA ILE A 209 16.02 4.71 -0.11
C ILE A 209 16.74 3.59 0.65
N GLU A 210 16.02 2.96 1.58
CA GLU A 210 16.51 1.83 2.36
C GLU A 210 15.66 0.59 2.08
N GLU A 211 16.27 -0.57 2.17
CA GLU A 211 15.59 -1.86 2.00
C GLU A 211 15.11 -2.38 3.35
N VAL A 212 13.82 -2.71 3.42
CA VAL A 212 13.23 -3.31 4.62
C VAL A 212 12.66 -4.68 4.26
N PRO A 213 13.28 -5.77 4.72
CA PRO A 213 12.77 -7.11 4.47
C PRO A 213 11.54 -7.40 5.33
N ILE A 214 10.60 -8.14 4.76
CA ILE A 214 9.44 -8.70 5.44
C ILE A 214 9.32 -10.18 5.10
N THR A 215 8.48 -10.90 5.83
CA THR A 215 8.18 -12.30 5.51
C THR A 215 6.69 -12.55 5.66
N TRP A 216 6.08 -13.00 4.58
CA TRP A 216 4.70 -13.45 4.56
C TRP A 216 4.65 -14.91 4.99
N ARG A 217 3.88 -15.24 6.02
CA ARG A 217 3.79 -16.58 6.60
C ARG A 217 2.36 -17.10 6.58
N TYR A 218 2.16 -18.27 6.04
CA TYR A 218 0.85 -18.91 5.98
C TYR A 218 0.94 -20.34 6.51
N ASP A 219 -0.06 -20.77 7.26
CA ASP A 219 -0.08 -22.12 7.86
C ASP A 219 -0.37 -23.23 6.86
N SER A 220 -0.86 -22.88 5.66
CA SER A 220 -1.12 -23.77 4.55
C SER A 220 -1.27 -23.00 3.24
N PHE A 221 -1.30 -23.70 2.11
CA PHE A 221 -1.69 -23.10 0.84
C PHE A 221 -3.13 -22.57 0.87
N ASP A 222 -4.07 -23.24 1.54
CA ASP A 222 -5.45 -22.76 1.70
C ASP A 222 -5.50 -21.40 2.39
N HIS A 223 -4.70 -21.20 3.45
CA HIS A 223 -4.59 -19.91 4.13
C HIS A 223 -4.02 -18.83 3.20
N TYR A 224 -2.99 -19.14 2.42
CA TYR A 224 -2.43 -18.22 1.42
C TYR A 224 -3.47 -17.91 0.32
N TRP A 225 -4.19 -18.91 -0.17
CA TRP A 225 -5.21 -18.72 -1.20
C TRP A 225 -6.35 -17.82 -0.72
N GLN A 226 -6.83 -18.03 0.50
CA GLN A 226 -7.83 -17.16 1.11
C GLN A 226 -7.33 -15.72 1.17
N PHE A 227 -6.14 -15.50 1.72
CA PHE A 227 -5.52 -14.17 1.78
C PHE A 227 -5.39 -13.54 0.39
N LEU A 228 -4.90 -14.29 -0.60
CA LEU A 228 -4.73 -13.80 -1.97
C LEU A 228 -6.07 -13.32 -2.56
N THR A 229 -7.15 -14.07 -2.35
CA THR A 229 -8.47 -13.75 -2.91
C THR A 229 -9.22 -12.68 -2.12
N GLU A 230 -8.85 -12.42 -0.87
CA GLU A 230 -9.48 -11.39 -0.03
C GLU A 230 -8.74 -10.05 -0.04
N VAL A 231 -7.42 -10.05 -0.28
CA VAL A 231 -6.56 -8.87 -0.03
C VAL A 231 -5.82 -8.38 -1.28
N ALA A 232 -5.55 -9.26 -2.26
CA ALA A 232 -4.61 -8.96 -3.35
C ALA A 232 -5.21 -8.12 -4.51
N GLY A 233 -6.17 -7.26 -4.26
CA GLY A 233 -6.67 -6.25 -5.19
C GLY A 233 -7.00 -6.80 -6.57
N ASN A 234 -6.23 -6.43 -7.59
CA ASN A 234 -6.51 -6.80 -8.98
C ASN A 234 -6.45 -8.33 -9.25
N ILE A 235 -5.59 -9.08 -8.56
CA ILE A 235 -5.52 -10.55 -8.71
C ILE A 235 -6.78 -11.18 -8.12
N ALA A 236 -7.22 -10.75 -6.96
CA ALA A 236 -8.46 -11.21 -6.34
C ALA A 236 -9.67 -10.94 -7.24
N ALA A 237 -9.79 -9.71 -7.73
CA ALA A 237 -10.86 -9.32 -8.65
C ALA A 237 -10.85 -10.11 -9.97
N LEU A 238 -9.66 -10.38 -10.51
CA LEU A 238 -9.50 -11.22 -11.70
C LEU A 238 -10.01 -12.65 -11.45
N ILE A 239 -9.50 -13.31 -10.38
CA ILE A 239 -9.87 -14.69 -10.06
C ILE A 239 -11.37 -14.81 -9.86
N GLU A 240 -11.99 -13.88 -9.14
CA GLU A 240 -13.43 -13.88 -8.90
C GLU A 240 -14.26 -13.73 -10.19
N ALA A 241 -13.78 -12.94 -11.14
CA ALA A 241 -14.44 -12.74 -12.44
C ALA A 241 -14.36 -13.97 -13.36
N LEU A 242 -13.48 -14.95 -13.07
CA LEU A 242 -13.36 -16.17 -13.87
C LEU A 242 -14.55 -17.11 -13.67
N PRO A 243 -14.94 -17.89 -14.70
CA PRO A 243 -15.83 -19.03 -14.51
C PRO A 243 -15.28 -20.04 -13.50
N ALA A 244 -16.14 -20.75 -12.76
CA ALA A 244 -15.76 -21.66 -11.67
C ALA A 244 -14.68 -22.69 -12.07
N GLU A 245 -14.78 -23.26 -13.27
CA GLU A 245 -13.77 -24.19 -13.81
C GLU A 245 -12.38 -23.51 -13.97
N LYS A 246 -12.37 -22.26 -14.43
CA LYS A 246 -11.13 -21.49 -14.56
C LYS A 246 -10.59 -21.00 -13.22
N GLN A 247 -11.44 -20.77 -12.23
CA GLN A 247 -11.01 -20.48 -10.86
C GLN A 247 -10.25 -21.69 -10.26
N ALA A 248 -10.75 -22.92 -10.47
CA ALA A 248 -10.04 -24.13 -10.06
C ALA A 248 -8.68 -24.24 -10.77
N THR A 249 -8.65 -24.01 -12.09
CA THR A 249 -7.39 -23.99 -12.86
C THR A 249 -6.40 -22.93 -12.33
N ALA A 250 -6.90 -21.73 -11.98
CA ALA A 250 -6.08 -20.65 -11.41
C ALA A 250 -5.49 -21.08 -10.07
N ARG A 251 -6.30 -21.70 -9.20
CA ARG A 251 -5.86 -22.20 -7.91
C ARG A 251 -4.76 -23.26 -8.05
N ASP A 252 -4.99 -24.29 -8.90
CA ASP A 252 -4.04 -25.38 -9.12
C ASP A 252 -2.72 -24.85 -9.67
N ALA A 253 -2.76 -23.93 -10.64
CA ALA A 253 -1.57 -23.31 -11.22
C ALA A 253 -0.75 -22.54 -10.19
N ILE A 254 -1.41 -21.76 -9.32
CA ILE A 254 -0.75 -21.01 -8.26
C ILE A 254 -0.20 -21.95 -7.20
N GLU A 255 -0.94 -22.99 -6.78
CA GLU A 255 -0.51 -23.98 -5.80
C GLU A 255 0.77 -24.68 -6.26
N GLN A 256 0.78 -25.15 -7.50
CA GLN A 256 1.97 -25.78 -8.09
C GLN A 256 3.17 -24.83 -8.12
N ALA A 257 2.97 -23.57 -8.50
CA ALA A 257 4.05 -22.60 -8.56
C ALA A 257 4.59 -22.21 -7.17
N MET A 258 3.73 -22.26 -6.13
CA MET A 258 4.07 -21.93 -4.74
C MET A 258 4.70 -23.09 -3.97
N ALA A 259 4.58 -24.33 -4.42
CA ALA A 259 5.08 -25.53 -3.74
C ALA A 259 6.57 -25.43 -3.35
N ARG A 260 7.39 -24.74 -4.14
CA ARG A 260 8.82 -24.52 -3.84
C ARG A 260 9.10 -23.69 -2.58
N PHE A 261 8.11 -22.96 -2.08
CA PHE A 261 8.21 -22.16 -0.85
C PHE A 261 7.56 -22.85 0.35
N GLU A 262 7.03 -24.06 0.15
CA GLU A 262 6.41 -24.85 1.17
C GLU A 262 7.44 -25.67 1.96
N THR A 263 7.30 -25.64 3.27
CA THR A 263 8.07 -26.50 4.18
C THR A 263 7.14 -27.02 5.26
N ALA A 264 7.00 -28.34 5.37
CA ALA A 264 6.12 -29.01 6.32
C ALA A 264 4.68 -28.49 6.30
N GLY A 265 4.12 -28.25 5.10
CA GLY A 265 2.76 -27.78 4.90
C GLY A 265 2.57 -26.27 5.10
N LYS A 266 3.62 -25.50 5.47
CA LYS A 266 3.57 -24.05 5.69
C LYS A 266 4.30 -23.31 4.59
N LEU A 267 3.81 -22.11 4.27
CA LEU A 267 4.46 -21.21 3.32
C LEU A 267 5.18 -20.07 4.07
N ALA A 268 6.41 -19.80 3.66
CA ALA A 268 7.17 -18.63 4.11
C ALA A 268 7.78 -17.94 2.90
N LEU A 269 7.22 -16.79 2.52
CA LEU A 269 7.56 -16.07 1.32
C LEU A 269 8.30 -14.79 1.68
N PRO A 270 9.51 -14.58 1.15
CA PRO A 270 10.21 -13.32 1.35
C PRO A 270 9.46 -12.18 0.68
N GLY A 271 9.64 -11.00 1.23
CA GLY A 271 9.25 -9.74 0.64
C GLY A 271 10.29 -8.67 0.95
N LEU A 272 10.49 -7.77 0.02
CA LEU A 272 11.39 -6.64 0.19
C LEU A 272 10.67 -5.36 -0.18
N THR A 273 10.76 -4.36 0.68
CA THR A 273 10.25 -3.03 0.40
C THR A 273 11.38 -2.03 0.23
N LEU A 274 11.20 -1.09 -0.68
CA LEU A 274 12.00 0.11 -0.81
C LEU A 274 11.31 1.21 -0.01
N ASN A 275 11.91 1.58 1.10
CA ASN A 275 11.41 2.60 1.99
C ASN A 275 12.14 3.91 1.71
N VAL A 276 11.40 4.96 1.46
CA VAL A 276 11.87 6.27 1.02
C VAL A 276 11.63 7.31 2.08
N ALA A 277 12.67 8.08 2.42
CA ALA A 277 12.54 9.33 3.16
C ALA A 277 13.06 10.48 2.30
N ALA A 278 12.28 11.57 2.20
CA ALA A 278 12.58 12.72 1.36
C ALA A 278 12.20 14.04 2.03
N SER A 279 12.89 15.13 1.65
CA SER A 279 12.63 16.48 2.16
C SER A 279 12.94 17.57 1.11
#